data_44c9503c46dce3091552a8ea81ee99d3
#
_entry.id   44c9503c46dce3091552a8ea81ee99d3
#
_cell.length_a   1.000
_cell.length_b   1.000
_cell.length_c   1.000
_cell.angle_alpha   90.00
_cell.angle_beta   90.00
_cell.angle_gamma   90.00
#
_symmetry.space_group_name_H-M   'P 1'
#
loop_
_entity.id
_entity.type
_entity.pdbx_description
1 polymer ?
#
loop_
_entity_poly.entity_id
_entity_poly.type
_entity_poly.pdbx_seq_one_letter_code
_entity_poly.pdbx_strand_id
1 'polypeptide(L)'
;MYLSKKTYVQNWSHMAPDKRHSVTVKCGGVDVPHIKPERVSYIEEQIHSWRKANQIHRWFVENVQGEVDNCEEYFVSRDNLRDLLHECRQVIAKPDHSSEILPTAEGCFFGSTDYDEFYFQDIKETAEMLEKLFEEEPENQCDFYYRSSW
;
A
#
# COMPACT_ATOMS: atom_id res chain seq x y z
N MET A 1 5.69 -4.58 -6.87
CA MET A 1 4.33 -4.29 -6.35
C MET A 1 4.48 -3.24 -5.26
N TYR A 2 3.59 -2.27 -5.22
CA TYR A 2 3.73 -1.11 -4.34
C TYR A 2 2.39 -0.78 -3.69
N LEU A 3 2.43 -0.45 -2.41
CA LEU A 3 1.35 0.21 -1.70
C LEU A 3 1.76 1.65 -1.45
N SER A 4 0.96 2.59 -1.91
CA SER A 4 1.17 4.03 -1.73
C SER A 4 0.02 4.64 -0.93
N LYS A 5 0.32 5.74 -0.27
CA LYS A 5 -0.64 6.61 0.40
C LYS A 5 -0.63 7.97 -0.28
N LYS A 6 -1.81 8.51 -0.59
CA LYS A 6 -1.98 9.87 -1.11
C LYS A 6 -2.71 10.74 -0.10
N THR A 7 -2.04 11.79 0.36
CA THR A 7 -2.62 12.79 1.27
C THR A 7 -2.95 14.04 0.49
N TYR A 8 -4.21 14.48 0.57
CA TYR A 8 -4.64 15.73 -0.05
C TYR A 8 -4.19 16.92 0.78
N VAL A 9 -3.40 17.83 0.17
CA VAL A 9 -2.79 18.98 0.86
C VAL A 9 -3.16 20.34 0.25
N GLN A 10 -4.01 20.36 -0.79
CA GLN A 10 -4.42 21.61 -1.43
C GLN A 10 -5.32 22.42 -0.50
N ASN A 11 -5.03 23.71 -0.40
CA ASN A 11 -5.83 24.65 0.40
C ASN A 11 -6.92 25.30 -0.43
N TRP A 12 -8.10 25.45 0.14
CA TRP A 12 -9.22 26.20 -0.43
C TRP A 12 -9.49 27.48 0.36
N SER A 13 -10.05 28.49 -0.30
CA SER A 13 -10.30 29.81 0.30
C SER A 13 -11.21 29.75 1.53
N HIS A 14 -12.13 28.78 1.59
CA HIS A 14 -13.07 28.57 2.70
C HIS A 14 -12.50 27.78 3.87
N MET A 15 -11.28 27.21 3.75
CA MET A 15 -10.66 26.45 4.84
C MET A 15 -10.22 27.38 5.98
N ALA A 16 -10.52 26.96 7.20
CA ALA A 16 -10.03 27.63 8.40
C ALA A 16 -8.48 27.64 8.45
N PRO A 17 -7.84 28.70 8.97
CA PRO A 17 -6.38 28.81 8.95
C PRO A 17 -5.64 27.66 9.62
N ASP A 18 -6.21 27.10 10.68
CA ASP A 18 -5.68 25.95 11.44
C ASP A 18 -5.78 24.61 10.72
N LYS A 19 -6.56 24.54 9.63
CA LYS A 19 -6.72 23.35 8.77
C LYS A 19 -5.96 23.45 7.45
N ARG A 20 -5.19 24.54 7.23
CA ARG A 20 -4.44 24.72 6.00
C ARG A 20 -3.08 24.05 6.08
N HIS A 21 -2.75 23.30 5.02
CA HIS A 21 -1.42 22.71 4.88
C HIS A 21 -0.40 23.77 4.42
N SER A 22 0.84 23.61 4.88
CA SER A 22 2.00 24.32 4.36
C SER A 22 2.98 23.31 3.78
N VAL A 23 3.25 23.41 2.49
CA VAL A 23 4.17 22.52 1.77
C VAL A 23 5.45 23.26 1.43
N THR A 24 6.60 22.65 1.68
CA THR A 24 7.92 23.18 1.30
C THR A 24 8.67 22.11 0.50
N VAL A 25 9.19 22.47 -0.66
CA VAL A 25 9.96 21.55 -1.52
C VAL A 25 11.40 22.03 -1.65
N LYS A 26 12.35 21.20 -1.26
CA LYS A 26 13.79 21.47 -1.33
C LYS A 26 14.54 20.34 -1.99
N CYS A 27 15.60 20.67 -2.70
CA CYS A 27 16.59 19.73 -3.23
C CYS A 27 17.97 20.11 -2.68
N GLY A 28 18.63 19.20 -1.97
CA GLY A 28 19.92 19.50 -1.33
C GLY A 28 19.88 20.68 -0.36
N GLY A 29 18.74 20.96 0.30
CA GLY A 29 18.54 22.09 1.20
C GLY A 29 18.16 23.42 0.53
N VAL A 30 18.17 23.48 -0.80
CA VAL A 30 17.84 24.70 -1.59
C VAL A 30 16.41 24.57 -2.12
N ASP A 31 15.67 25.70 -2.10
CA ASP A 31 14.32 25.76 -2.64
C ASP A 31 14.29 25.39 -4.14
N VAL A 32 13.26 24.65 -4.56
CA VAL A 32 13.05 24.22 -5.95
C VAL A 32 12.07 25.16 -6.64
N PRO A 33 12.57 26.21 -7.38
CA PRO A 33 11.72 27.32 -7.83
C PRO A 33 10.71 26.95 -8.92
N HIS A 34 10.90 25.83 -9.62
CA HIS A 34 9.95 25.34 -10.64
C HIS A 34 8.78 24.55 -10.07
N ILE A 35 8.87 24.09 -8.82
CA ILE A 35 7.73 23.51 -8.09
C ILE A 35 7.11 24.62 -7.26
N LYS A 36 5.83 24.87 -7.49
CA LYS A 36 5.07 25.88 -6.76
C LYS A 36 4.27 25.19 -5.65
N PRO A 37 4.64 25.39 -4.37
CA PRO A 37 3.99 24.71 -3.23
C PRO A 37 2.47 24.90 -3.22
N GLU A 38 1.97 26.07 -3.62
CA GLU A 38 0.54 26.38 -3.70
C GLU A 38 -0.21 25.58 -4.78
N ARG A 39 0.49 24.89 -5.67
CA ARG A 39 -0.07 24.02 -6.72
C ARG A 39 0.02 22.54 -6.37
N VAL A 40 0.64 22.20 -5.25
CA VAL A 40 0.72 20.81 -4.80
C VAL A 40 -0.65 20.41 -4.27
N SER A 41 -1.28 19.45 -4.93
CA SER A 41 -2.60 18.94 -4.56
C SER A 41 -2.50 17.72 -3.67
N TYR A 42 -1.53 16.84 -3.93
CA TYR A 42 -1.31 15.59 -3.20
C TYR A 42 0.16 15.40 -2.86
N ILE A 43 0.39 14.76 -1.73
CA ILE A 43 1.68 14.14 -1.40
C ILE A 43 1.46 12.63 -1.48
N GLU A 44 2.28 11.94 -2.27
CA GLU A 44 2.29 10.49 -2.39
C GLU A 44 3.49 9.93 -1.63
N GLU A 45 3.23 8.95 -0.78
CA GLU A 45 4.24 8.24 0.01
C GLU A 45 4.16 6.75 -0.32
N GLN A 46 5.28 6.15 -0.70
CA GLN A 46 5.35 4.70 -0.85
C GLN A 46 5.46 4.07 0.53
N ILE A 47 4.39 3.38 0.94
CA ILE A 47 4.29 2.73 2.26
C ILE A 47 5.11 1.45 2.27
N HIS A 48 4.93 0.61 1.23
CA HIS A 48 5.60 -0.67 1.14
C HIS A 48 5.87 -1.06 -0.31
N SER A 49 6.85 -1.95 -0.47
CA SER A 49 7.11 -2.59 -1.76
C SER A 49 7.38 -4.07 -1.55
N TRP A 50 6.66 -4.90 -2.27
CA TRP A 50 6.90 -6.34 -2.30
C TRP A 50 7.67 -6.72 -3.56
N ARG A 51 8.57 -7.65 -3.41
CA ARG A 51 9.30 -8.24 -4.52
C ARG A 51 8.96 -9.72 -4.61
N LYS A 52 8.19 -10.10 -5.62
CA LYS A 52 7.80 -11.49 -5.89
C LYS A 52 6.85 -12.14 -4.86
N ALA A 53 6.21 -11.39 -3.98
CA ALA A 53 5.20 -11.90 -3.05
C ALA A 53 3.89 -12.16 -3.82
N ASN A 54 3.86 -13.28 -4.56
CA ASN A 54 2.77 -13.60 -5.48
C ASN A 54 1.43 -13.82 -4.75
N GLN A 55 1.45 -14.34 -3.53
CA GLN A 55 0.27 -14.51 -2.67
C GLN A 55 -0.37 -13.16 -2.31
N ILE A 56 0.44 -12.15 -2.02
CA ILE A 56 -0.04 -10.79 -1.72
C ILE A 56 -0.59 -10.15 -3.00
N HIS A 57 0.12 -10.32 -4.13
CA HIS A 57 -0.36 -9.83 -5.41
C HIS A 57 -1.70 -10.45 -5.80
N ARG A 58 -1.82 -11.77 -5.72
CA ARG A 58 -3.05 -12.49 -5.98
C ARG A 58 -4.20 -11.94 -5.14
N TRP A 59 -3.95 -11.73 -3.85
CA TRP A 59 -4.94 -11.16 -2.95
C TRP A 59 -5.46 -9.79 -3.45
N PHE A 60 -4.56 -8.89 -3.89
CA PHE A 60 -4.96 -7.60 -4.45
C PHE A 60 -5.73 -7.75 -5.77
N VAL A 61 -5.32 -8.66 -6.64
CA VAL A 61 -6.05 -8.93 -7.91
C VAL A 61 -7.49 -9.37 -7.63
N GLU A 62 -7.67 -10.31 -6.71
CA GLU A 62 -8.98 -10.88 -6.39
C GLU A 62 -9.88 -9.89 -5.59
N ASN A 63 -9.33 -9.13 -4.63
CA ASN A 63 -10.12 -8.34 -3.69
C ASN A 63 -10.18 -6.84 -4.01
N VAL A 64 -9.29 -6.32 -4.87
CA VAL A 64 -9.18 -4.90 -5.17
C VAL A 64 -9.31 -4.62 -6.66
N GLN A 65 -8.68 -5.41 -7.51
CA GLN A 65 -8.60 -5.16 -8.96
C GLN A 65 -9.74 -5.81 -9.76
N GLY A 66 -10.68 -6.50 -9.10
CA GLY A 66 -11.80 -7.16 -9.78
C GLY A 66 -11.36 -8.25 -10.75
N GLU A 67 -10.37 -9.05 -10.35
CA GLU A 67 -9.77 -10.15 -11.15
C GLU A 67 -9.04 -9.69 -12.43
N VAL A 68 -8.74 -8.39 -12.55
CA VAL A 68 -8.01 -7.83 -13.69
C VAL A 68 -6.55 -7.59 -13.29
N ASP A 69 -5.66 -8.48 -13.75
CA ASP A 69 -4.23 -8.36 -13.50
C ASP A 69 -3.57 -7.47 -14.57
N ASN A 70 -3.37 -6.21 -14.22
CA ASN A 70 -2.70 -5.21 -15.05
C ASN A 70 -1.77 -4.33 -14.19
N CYS A 71 -1.03 -3.43 -14.82
CA CYS A 71 -0.11 -2.51 -14.13
C CYS A 71 -0.77 -1.17 -13.77
N GLU A 72 -2.09 -1.08 -13.75
CA GLU A 72 -2.80 0.13 -13.36
C GLU A 72 -2.81 0.33 -11.85
N GLU A 73 -3.07 1.57 -11.44
CA GLU A 73 -3.19 1.93 -10.04
C GLU A 73 -4.65 1.77 -9.59
N TYR A 74 -4.86 1.07 -8.49
CA TYR A 74 -6.18 0.80 -7.93
C TYR A 74 -6.31 1.37 -6.53
N PHE A 75 -7.43 2.03 -6.28
CA PHE A 75 -7.80 2.48 -4.93
C PHE A 75 -8.01 1.27 -4.00
N VAL A 76 -7.44 1.36 -2.81
CA VAL A 76 -7.55 0.33 -1.77
C VAL A 76 -8.26 0.93 -0.57
N SER A 77 -9.40 0.39 -0.21
CA SER A 77 -10.10 0.84 0.99
C SER A 77 -9.33 0.42 2.26
N ARG A 78 -9.56 1.15 3.33
CA ARG A 78 -8.98 0.79 4.64
C ARG A 78 -9.51 -0.57 5.13
N ASP A 79 -10.73 -0.93 4.77
CA ASP A 79 -11.30 -2.23 5.09
C ASP A 79 -10.60 -3.35 4.31
N ASN A 80 -10.30 -3.17 3.02
CA ASN A 80 -9.46 -4.13 2.29
C ASN A 80 -8.12 -4.38 3.00
N LEU A 81 -7.44 -3.33 3.47
CA LEU A 81 -6.17 -3.49 4.20
C LEU A 81 -6.35 -4.20 5.56
N ARG A 82 -7.49 -4.00 6.24
CA ARG A 82 -7.83 -4.75 7.47
C ARG A 82 -8.07 -6.22 7.18
N ASP A 83 -8.76 -6.53 6.08
CA ASP A 83 -8.99 -7.91 5.66
C ASP A 83 -7.67 -8.61 5.31
N LEU A 84 -6.79 -7.96 4.56
CA LEU A 84 -5.44 -8.49 4.29
C LEU A 84 -4.65 -8.76 5.57
N LEU A 85 -4.67 -7.80 6.52
CA LEU A 85 -4.01 -7.99 7.82
C LEU A 85 -4.59 -9.19 8.58
N HIS A 86 -5.91 -9.34 8.55
CA HIS A 86 -6.59 -10.46 9.20
C HIS A 86 -6.13 -11.80 8.60
N GLU A 87 -6.10 -11.92 7.28
CA GLU A 87 -5.64 -13.13 6.60
C GLU A 87 -4.15 -13.42 6.86
N CYS A 88 -3.29 -12.40 6.83
CA CYS A 88 -1.87 -12.56 7.21
C CYS A 88 -1.73 -13.13 8.63
N ARG A 89 -2.50 -12.60 9.60
CA ARG A 89 -2.50 -13.10 10.99
C ARG A 89 -3.03 -14.52 11.09
N GLN A 90 -4.02 -14.90 10.29
CA GLN A 90 -4.52 -16.28 10.24
C GLN A 90 -3.45 -17.25 9.74
N VAL A 91 -2.72 -16.88 8.68
CA VAL A 91 -1.58 -17.69 8.16
C VAL A 91 -0.50 -17.85 9.22
N ILE A 92 -0.13 -16.78 9.91
CA ILE A 92 0.89 -16.82 10.99
C ILE A 92 0.44 -17.76 12.13
N ALA A 93 -0.85 -17.73 12.48
CA ALA A 93 -1.41 -18.56 13.55
C ALA A 93 -1.61 -20.04 13.12
N LYS A 94 -1.84 -20.31 11.84
CA LYS A 94 -2.15 -21.63 11.29
C LYS A 94 -1.37 -21.87 9.98
N PRO A 95 -0.07 -22.06 10.01
CA PRO A 95 0.76 -22.21 8.81
C PRO A 95 0.35 -23.38 7.90
N ASP A 96 -0.19 -24.46 8.48
CA ASP A 96 -0.65 -25.62 7.72
C ASP A 96 -1.86 -25.33 6.81
N HIS A 97 -2.58 -24.23 7.03
CA HIS A 97 -3.72 -23.77 6.24
C HIS A 97 -3.37 -22.63 5.27
N SER A 98 -2.10 -22.33 5.06
CA SER A 98 -1.65 -21.21 4.20
C SER A 98 -2.23 -21.25 2.79
N SER A 99 -2.31 -22.44 2.20
CA SER A 99 -2.86 -22.64 0.85
C SER A 99 -4.37 -22.39 0.72
N GLU A 100 -5.09 -22.40 1.84
CA GLU A 100 -6.53 -22.12 1.89
C GLU A 100 -6.79 -20.63 2.17
N ILE A 101 -5.90 -19.97 2.95
CA ILE A 101 -6.08 -18.59 3.41
C ILE A 101 -5.48 -17.60 2.41
N LEU A 102 -4.18 -17.71 2.13
CA LEU A 102 -3.46 -16.86 1.18
C LEU A 102 -2.69 -17.72 0.17
N PRO A 103 -3.40 -18.29 -0.82
CA PRO A 103 -2.79 -19.18 -1.80
C PRO A 103 -1.79 -18.43 -2.71
N THR A 104 -0.71 -19.11 -3.06
CA THR A 104 0.27 -18.64 -4.04
C THR A 104 -0.33 -18.59 -5.45
N ALA A 105 0.26 -17.80 -6.35
CA ALA A 105 -0.10 -17.72 -7.76
C ALA A 105 1.08 -18.00 -8.67
N GLU A 106 0.84 -18.69 -9.78
CA GLU A 106 1.81 -18.89 -10.84
C GLU A 106 1.92 -17.65 -11.72
N GLY A 107 3.13 -17.34 -12.20
CA GLY A 107 3.34 -16.25 -13.16
C GLY A 107 4.80 -16.10 -13.56
N CYS A 108 5.06 -15.55 -14.74
CA CYS A 108 6.42 -15.45 -15.32
C CYS A 108 7.40 -14.63 -14.48
N PHE A 109 6.89 -13.69 -13.67
CA PHE A 109 7.70 -12.77 -12.85
C PHE A 109 7.51 -12.99 -11.34
N PHE A 110 6.68 -13.94 -10.97
CA PHE A 110 6.43 -14.31 -9.59
C PHE A 110 7.52 -15.25 -9.08
N GLY A 111 7.76 -15.22 -7.77
CA GLY A 111 8.70 -16.12 -7.11
C GLY A 111 8.25 -17.59 -7.15
N SER A 112 8.81 -18.40 -6.25
CA SER A 112 8.33 -19.76 -6.02
C SER A 112 6.85 -19.75 -5.62
N THR A 113 6.14 -20.81 -5.98
CA THR A 113 4.80 -21.11 -5.47
C THR A 113 4.83 -21.98 -4.23
N ASP A 114 6.03 -22.26 -3.69
CA ASP A 114 6.21 -23.05 -2.48
C ASP A 114 5.83 -22.22 -1.24
N TYR A 115 5.28 -22.89 -0.24
CA TYR A 115 5.03 -22.30 1.09
C TYR A 115 6.29 -22.42 1.94
N ASP A 116 7.36 -21.75 1.50
CA ASP A 116 8.69 -21.75 2.07
C ASP A 116 8.92 -20.59 3.06
N GLU A 117 10.15 -20.46 3.54
CA GLU A 117 10.54 -19.39 4.46
C GLU A 117 10.29 -17.99 3.89
N PHE A 118 10.46 -17.79 2.57
CA PHE A 118 10.24 -16.51 1.91
C PHE A 118 8.74 -16.14 1.87
N TYR A 119 7.88 -17.13 1.61
CA TYR A 119 6.43 -16.94 1.70
C TYR A 119 6.02 -16.45 3.10
N PHE A 120 6.47 -17.11 4.15
CA PHE A 120 6.12 -16.74 5.53
C PHE A 120 6.75 -15.40 5.95
N GLN A 121 7.92 -15.07 5.44
CA GLN A 121 8.54 -13.78 5.68
C GLN A 121 7.72 -12.64 5.05
N ASP A 122 7.30 -12.76 3.78
CA ASP A 122 6.45 -11.79 3.10
C ASP A 122 5.14 -11.53 3.89
N ILE A 123 4.51 -12.62 4.37
CA ILE A 123 3.27 -12.54 5.18
C ILE A 123 3.52 -11.77 6.48
N LYS A 124 4.60 -12.09 7.19
CA LYS A 124 4.95 -11.46 8.45
C LYS A 124 5.27 -9.97 8.26
N GLU A 125 6.10 -9.64 7.27
CA GLU A 125 6.46 -8.24 6.95
C GLU A 125 5.22 -7.45 6.53
N THR A 126 4.30 -8.05 5.78
CA THR A 126 3.02 -7.43 5.41
C THR A 126 2.16 -7.16 6.64
N ALA A 127 2.04 -8.10 7.56
CA ALA A 127 1.27 -7.91 8.79
C ALA A 127 1.87 -6.79 9.66
N GLU A 128 3.18 -6.82 9.90
CA GLU A 128 3.89 -5.81 10.70
C GLU A 128 3.75 -4.40 10.07
N MET A 129 3.87 -4.30 8.76
CA MET A 129 3.69 -3.05 8.02
C MET A 129 2.27 -2.50 8.18
N LEU A 130 1.25 -3.35 8.01
CA LEU A 130 -0.15 -2.94 8.13
C LEU A 130 -0.52 -2.55 9.57
N GLU A 131 -0.02 -3.26 10.58
CA GLU A 131 -0.19 -2.90 11.98
C GLU A 131 0.36 -1.51 12.28
N LYS A 132 1.59 -1.26 11.85
CA LYS A 132 2.23 0.04 11.99
C LYS A 132 1.48 1.14 11.24
N LEU A 133 1.01 0.85 10.01
CA LEU A 133 0.24 1.78 9.21
C LEU A 133 -1.03 2.23 9.94
N PHE A 134 -1.76 1.30 10.56
CA PHE A 134 -2.99 1.62 11.30
C PHE A 134 -2.74 2.36 12.61
N GLU A 135 -1.57 2.21 13.22
CA GLU A 135 -1.17 2.98 14.40
C GLU A 135 -0.78 4.43 14.03
N GLU A 136 -0.10 4.62 12.91
CA GLU A 136 0.43 5.91 12.49
C GLU A 136 -0.60 6.78 11.74
N GLU A 137 -1.55 6.17 11.02
CA GLU A 137 -2.44 6.89 10.12
C GLU A 137 -3.85 7.04 10.71
N PRO A 138 -4.28 8.28 11.00
CA PRO A 138 -5.65 8.56 11.40
C PRO A 138 -6.66 8.16 10.33
N GLU A 139 -7.87 7.83 10.74
CA GLU A 139 -8.95 7.52 9.81
C GLU A 139 -9.31 8.74 8.94
N ASN A 140 -9.57 8.47 7.65
CA ASN A 140 -10.08 9.45 6.66
C ASN A 140 -9.16 10.65 6.36
N GLN A 141 -7.84 10.53 6.56
CA GLN A 141 -6.90 11.59 6.20
C GLN A 141 -6.12 11.33 4.91
N CYS A 142 -6.15 10.12 4.41
CA CYS A 142 -5.43 9.71 3.19
C CYS A 142 -6.16 8.60 2.46
N ASP A 143 -5.82 8.43 1.19
CA ASP A 143 -6.28 7.37 0.33
C ASP A 143 -5.13 6.40 0.05
N PHE A 144 -5.40 5.09 0.00
CA PHE A 144 -4.42 4.08 -0.33
C PHE A 144 -4.58 3.60 -1.76
N TYR A 145 -3.45 3.24 -2.37
CA TYR A 145 -3.40 2.76 -3.75
C TYR A 145 -2.41 1.61 -3.88
N TYR A 146 -2.83 0.58 -4.59
CA TYR A 146 -1.98 -0.53 -4.98
C TYR A 146 -1.66 -0.46 -6.46
N ARG A 147 -0.42 -0.77 -6.79
CA ARG A 147 0.06 -0.91 -8.17
C ARG A 147 1.08 -2.03 -8.28
N SER A 148 0.95 -2.85 -9.32
CA SER A 148 1.98 -3.78 -9.75
C SER A 148 2.78 -3.23 -10.93
N SER A 149 3.99 -3.72 -11.12
CA SER A 149 4.79 -3.52 -12.33
C SER A 149 5.66 -4.74 -12.55
N TRP A 150 5.63 -5.32 -13.69
CA TRP A 150 6.47 -6.41 -14.19
C TRP A 150 6.95 -6.16 -15.60
#